data_64f85d91495ef9b432c536a67f7b4141
#
_entry.id   64f85d91495ef9b432c536a67f7b4141
#
_cell.length_a   1.000
_cell.length_b   1.000
_cell.length_c   1.000
_cell.angle_alpha   90.00
_cell.angle_beta   90.00
_cell.angle_gamma   90.00
#
_symmetry.space_group_name_H-M   'P 1'
#
loop_
_entity.id
_entity.type
_entity.pdbx_description
1 polymer ?
#
loop_
_entity_poly.entity_id
_entity_poly.type
_entity_poly.pdbx_seq_one_letter_code
_entity_poly.pdbx_strand_id
1 'polypeptide(L)'
;MKIALESAKGLEYLHDKANPPVIYRDLKSSNILLDNDFNAKLSDFGLAKLGPIGDKTHVSSRVMGTYGYCAPEYQRTGQLTVKSDVYSFGVVLLELITGRRAIDTTRYTEEQNLVSWVSVHIYIYVFVMLSIESVNHKLFI
;
A
#
# COMPACT_ATOMS: atom_id res chain seq x y z
N MET A 1 -14.77 5.45 2.42
CA MET A 1 -13.69 6.38 2.83
C MET A 1 -13.42 6.41 4.35
N LYS A 2 -14.41 6.18 5.26
CA LYS A 2 -14.21 6.14 6.73
C LYS A 2 -13.11 5.14 7.13
N ILE A 3 -13.21 3.89 6.69
CA ILE A 3 -12.23 2.82 7.01
C ILE A 3 -10.80 3.22 6.60
N ALA A 4 -10.62 3.81 5.42
CA ALA A 4 -9.31 4.26 4.96
C ALA A 4 -8.73 5.35 5.86
N LEU A 5 -9.54 6.35 6.24
CA LEU A 5 -9.12 7.44 7.12
C LEU A 5 -8.70 6.93 8.51
N GLU A 6 -9.48 6.03 9.09
CA GLU A 6 -9.20 5.49 10.42
C GLU A 6 -7.98 4.57 10.42
N SER A 7 -7.80 3.76 9.38
CA SER A 7 -6.58 2.95 9.20
C SER A 7 -5.34 3.84 9.04
N ALA A 8 -5.44 4.94 8.28
CA ALA A 8 -4.37 5.93 8.15
C ALA A 8 -4.00 6.56 9.49
N LYS A 9 -5.00 6.92 10.33
CA LYS A 9 -4.76 7.43 11.69
C LYS A 9 -4.08 6.40 12.59
N GLY A 10 -4.44 5.12 12.45
CA GLY A 10 -3.75 4.04 13.15
C GLY A 10 -2.27 3.94 12.77
N LEU A 11 -1.96 4.03 11.47
CA LEU A 11 -0.56 4.08 10.99
C LEU A 11 0.17 5.35 11.43
N GLU A 12 -0.44 6.52 11.36
CA GLU A 12 0.14 7.77 11.86
C GLU A 12 0.53 7.63 13.34
N TYR A 13 -0.34 7.03 14.15
CA TYR A 13 -0.01 6.79 15.55
C TYR A 13 1.24 5.93 15.70
N LEU A 14 1.34 4.83 14.95
CA LEU A 14 2.49 3.93 15.04
C LEU A 14 3.78 4.58 14.55
N HIS A 15 3.72 5.38 13.48
CA HIS A 15 4.89 5.96 12.84
C HIS A 15 5.38 7.25 13.50
N ASP A 16 4.44 8.11 13.94
CA ASP A 16 4.75 9.48 14.33
C ASP A 16 4.52 9.77 15.84
N LYS A 17 3.59 9.04 16.48
CA LYS A 17 3.25 9.28 17.89
C LYS A 17 3.88 8.27 18.84
N ALA A 18 4.05 7.02 18.40
CA ALA A 18 4.73 6.00 19.20
C ALA A 18 6.23 6.35 19.33
N ASN A 19 6.80 6.13 20.51
CA ASN A 19 8.21 6.34 20.76
C ASN A 19 8.82 5.10 21.46
N PRO A 20 9.71 4.34 20.80
CA PRO A 20 10.15 4.54 19.42
C PRO A 20 9.02 4.25 18.41
N PRO A 21 9.14 4.73 17.14
CA PRO A 21 8.15 4.43 16.12
C PRO A 21 8.03 2.93 15.87
N VAL A 22 6.85 2.49 15.47
CA VAL A 22 6.57 1.08 15.21
C VAL A 22 6.26 0.89 13.74
N ILE A 23 6.97 -0.01 13.07
CA ILE A 23 6.66 -0.45 11.70
C ILE A 23 5.77 -1.67 11.80
N TYR A 24 4.56 -1.57 11.24
CA TYR A 24 3.53 -2.59 11.34
C TYR A 24 3.87 -3.86 10.52
N ARG A 25 4.46 -3.69 9.32
CA ARG A 25 5.06 -4.71 8.47
C ARG A 25 4.09 -5.65 7.75
N ASP A 26 2.91 -5.94 8.30
CA ASP A 26 1.92 -6.83 7.68
C ASP A 26 0.54 -6.17 7.55
N LEU A 27 0.52 -4.91 7.07
CA LEU A 27 -0.72 -4.22 6.78
C LEU A 27 -1.40 -4.86 5.56
N LYS A 28 -2.62 -5.31 5.77
CA LYS A 28 -3.51 -5.90 4.76
C LYS A 28 -4.95 -5.75 5.19
N SER A 29 -5.89 -5.88 4.26
CA SER A 29 -7.33 -5.71 4.54
C SER A 29 -7.83 -6.65 5.65
N SER A 30 -7.37 -7.91 5.71
CA SER A 30 -7.78 -8.87 6.74
C SER A 30 -7.30 -8.53 8.16
N ASN A 31 -6.31 -7.64 8.30
CA ASN A 31 -5.82 -7.16 9.60
C ASN A 31 -6.44 -5.82 10.02
N ILE A 32 -7.41 -5.33 9.27
CA ILE A 32 -8.24 -4.17 9.62
C ILE A 32 -9.58 -4.70 10.10
N LEU A 33 -9.80 -4.68 11.40
CA LEU A 33 -11.04 -5.10 12.02
C LEU A 33 -12.03 -3.94 12.08
N LEU A 34 -13.30 -4.24 11.97
CA LEU A 34 -14.38 -3.26 12.11
C LEU A 34 -15.18 -3.57 13.37
N ASP A 35 -15.47 -2.55 14.16
CA ASP A 35 -16.44 -2.67 15.24
C ASP A 35 -17.89 -2.53 14.72
N ASN A 36 -18.88 -2.59 15.63
CA ASN A 36 -20.29 -2.52 15.27
C ASN A 36 -20.70 -1.19 14.61
N ASP A 37 -19.92 -0.14 14.80
CA ASP A 37 -20.13 1.18 14.20
C ASP A 37 -19.29 1.39 12.93
N PHE A 38 -18.69 0.31 12.42
CA PHE A 38 -17.75 0.32 11.28
C PHE A 38 -16.52 1.20 11.50
N ASN A 39 -16.07 1.35 12.75
CA ASN A 39 -14.78 1.98 13.02
C ASN A 39 -13.66 0.97 12.79
N ALA A 40 -12.64 1.39 12.05
CA ALA A 40 -11.51 0.54 11.70
C ALA A 40 -10.45 0.51 12.82
N LYS A 41 -9.94 -0.68 13.10
CA LYS A 41 -8.88 -0.92 14.08
C LYS A 41 -7.84 -1.84 13.49
N LEU A 42 -6.57 -1.45 13.56
CA LEU A 42 -5.45 -2.30 13.18
C LEU A 42 -5.29 -3.43 14.20
N SER A 43 -5.04 -4.63 13.72
CA SER A 43 -4.91 -5.86 14.53
C SER A 43 -3.73 -6.70 14.05
N ASP A 44 -3.35 -7.76 14.78
CA ASP A 44 -2.28 -8.68 14.44
C ASP A 44 -0.90 -7.99 14.29
N PHE A 45 -0.33 -7.58 15.41
CA PHE A 45 1.01 -6.99 15.51
C PHE A 45 2.14 -8.02 15.59
N GLY A 46 1.89 -9.29 15.27
CA GLY A 46 2.86 -10.39 15.41
C GLY A 46 4.14 -10.21 14.59
N LEU A 47 4.10 -9.43 13.50
CA LEU A 47 5.26 -9.11 12.67
C LEU A 47 5.82 -7.71 12.89
N ALA A 48 5.22 -6.89 13.74
CA ALA A 48 5.64 -5.51 13.97
C ALA A 48 7.08 -5.42 14.48
N LYS A 49 7.76 -4.33 14.13
CA LYS A 49 9.14 -4.03 14.54
C LYS A 49 9.23 -2.60 15.04
N LEU A 50 10.04 -2.40 16.08
CA LEU A 50 10.45 -1.05 16.44
C LEU A 50 11.23 -0.43 15.29
N GLY A 51 10.89 0.80 14.95
CA GLY A 51 11.54 1.56 13.89
C GLY A 51 12.97 1.94 14.24
N PRO A 52 13.70 2.53 13.30
CA PRO A 52 15.07 2.95 13.52
C PRO A 52 15.15 4.05 14.57
N ILE A 53 16.22 4.03 15.40
CA ILE A 53 16.50 5.00 16.44
C ILE A 53 17.80 5.72 16.10
N GLY A 54 17.91 7.00 16.44
CA GLY A 54 19.06 7.86 16.15
C GLY A 54 19.25 8.08 14.65
N ASP A 55 20.46 7.99 14.15
CA ASP A 55 20.81 8.27 12.75
C ASP A 55 20.51 7.11 11.79
N LYS A 56 19.87 6.04 12.27
CA LYS A 56 19.50 4.91 11.43
C LYS A 56 18.28 5.23 10.57
N THR A 57 18.32 4.86 9.31
CA THR A 57 17.25 5.11 8.32
C THR A 57 16.29 3.93 8.14
N HIS A 58 16.68 2.73 8.58
CA HIS A 58 15.92 1.49 8.39
C HIS A 58 16.25 0.45 9.46
N VAL A 59 15.44 -0.59 9.52
CA VAL A 59 15.68 -1.81 10.30
C VAL A 59 15.99 -2.93 9.34
N SER A 60 17.21 -3.50 9.40
CA SER A 60 17.54 -4.69 8.62
C SER A 60 16.80 -5.90 9.19
N SER A 61 16.07 -6.61 8.34
CA SER A 61 15.25 -7.73 8.77
C SER A 61 15.08 -8.75 7.64
N ARG A 62 14.95 -10.03 8.02
CA ARG A 62 14.46 -11.03 7.06
C ARG A 62 13.12 -10.53 6.47
N VAL A 63 12.99 -10.63 5.15
CA VAL A 63 11.74 -10.25 4.47
C VAL A 63 10.61 -11.14 4.96
N MET A 64 9.57 -10.52 5.48
CA MET A 64 8.34 -11.13 5.98
C MET A 64 7.17 -10.19 5.65
N GLY A 65 5.95 -10.71 5.72
CA GLY A 65 4.72 -10.00 5.37
C GLY A 65 3.91 -10.80 4.36
N THR A 66 2.81 -10.22 3.90
CA THR A 66 1.86 -10.89 3.00
C THR A 66 2.16 -10.58 1.54
N TYR A 67 2.20 -11.60 0.69
CA TYR A 67 2.38 -11.44 -0.76
C TYR A 67 1.28 -10.54 -1.35
N GLY A 68 1.68 -9.62 -2.22
CA GLY A 68 0.80 -8.61 -2.82
C GLY A 68 0.74 -7.29 -2.05
N TYR A 69 1.10 -7.27 -0.74
CA TYR A 69 1.11 -6.05 0.09
C TYR A 69 2.52 -5.58 0.44
N CYS A 70 3.52 -6.45 0.32
CA CYS A 70 4.88 -6.15 0.72
C CYS A 70 5.56 -5.21 -0.29
N ALA A 71 6.15 -4.13 0.19
CA ALA A 71 6.84 -3.13 -0.63
C ALA A 71 8.01 -3.75 -1.43
N PRO A 72 8.11 -3.48 -2.75
CA PRO A 72 9.13 -4.09 -3.60
C PRO A 72 10.56 -3.80 -3.17
N GLU A 73 10.84 -2.58 -2.68
CA GLU A 73 12.15 -2.21 -2.17
C GLU A 73 12.54 -3.00 -0.91
N TYR A 74 11.56 -3.22 -0.01
CA TYR A 74 11.80 -4.05 1.17
C TYR A 74 12.04 -5.52 0.80
N GLN A 75 11.25 -6.08 -0.15
CA GLN A 75 11.46 -7.44 -0.64
C GLN A 75 12.87 -7.65 -1.21
N ARG A 76 13.39 -6.65 -1.93
CA ARG A 76 14.70 -6.74 -2.58
C ARG A 76 15.87 -6.52 -1.63
N THR A 77 15.73 -5.63 -0.65
CA THR A 77 16.86 -5.15 0.17
C THR A 77 16.85 -5.68 1.61
N GLY A 78 15.70 -6.15 2.12
CA GLY A 78 15.54 -6.46 3.54
C GLY A 78 15.55 -5.22 4.45
N GLN A 79 15.55 -4.00 3.88
CA GLN A 79 15.55 -2.74 4.62
C GLN A 79 14.11 -2.31 4.90
N LEU A 80 13.66 -2.56 6.13
CA LEU A 80 12.31 -2.22 6.57
C LEU A 80 12.24 -0.78 7.05
N THR A 81 11.25 -0.03 6.57
CA THR A 81 11.00 1.37 6.93
C THR A 81 9.51 1.62 7.11
N VAL A 82 9.14 2.76 7.70
CA VAL A 82 7.73 3.21 7.74
C VAL A 82 7.14 3.37 6.34
N LYS A 83 7.96 3.65 5.32
CA LYS A 83 7.52 3.73 3.91
C LYS A 83 7.05 2.38 3.36
N SER A 84 7.57 1.27 3.91
CA SER A 84 7.09 -0.07 3.57
C SER A 84 5.61 -0.26 3.96
N ASP A 85 5.19 0.27 5.13
CA ASP A 85 3.78 0.27 5.54
C ASP A 85 2.93 1.21 4.68
N VAL A 86 3.48 2.36 4.26
CA VAL A 86 2.79 3.29 3.36
C VAL A 86 2.47 2.63 2.02
N TYR A 87 3.39 1.82 1.48
CA TYR A 87 3.12 1.01 0.29
C TYR A 87 1.98 0.03 0.53
N SER A 88 2.04 -0.76 1.63
CA SER A 88 1.00 -1.73 1.99
C SER A 88 -0.37 -1.06 2.17
N PHE A 89 -0.40 0.13 2.78
CA PHE A 89 -1.61 0.94 2.89
C PHE A 89 -2.14 1.38 1.52
N GLY A 90 -1.27 1.75 0.59
CA GLY A 90 -1.63 2.04 -0.80
C GLY A 90 -2.35 0.85 -1.47
N VAL A 91 -1.87 -0.38 -1.23
CA VAL A 91 -2.54 -1.60 -1.73
C VAL A 91 -3.93 -1.77 -1.12
N VAL A 92 -4.09 -1.55 0.20
CA VAL A 92 -5.40 -1.58 0.86
C VAL A 92 -6.34 -0.52 0.28
N LEU A 93 -5.86 0.68 -0.02
CA LEU A 93 -6.65 1.71 -0.69
C LEU A 93 -7.13 1.27 -2.07
N LEU A 94 -6.27 0.62 -2.85
CA LEU A 94 -6.67 0.06 -4.15
C LEU A 94 -7.75 -1.00 -3.99
N GLU A 95 -7.66 -1.88 -3.00
CA GLU A 95 -8.73 -2.85 -2.69
C GLU A 95 -10.04 -2.17 -2.35
N LEU A 96 -10.03 -1.13 -1.50
CA LEU A 96 -11.22 -0.38 -1.12
C LEU A 96 -11.87 0.36 -2.28
N ILE A 97 -11.07 0.89 -3.22
CA ILE A 97 -11.56 1.65 -4.38
C ILE A 97 -12.09 0.71 -5.46
N THR A 98 -11.40 -0.41 -5.72
CA THR A 98 -11.70 -1.28 -6.85
C THR A 98 -12.63 -2.45 -6.49
N GLY A 99 -12.78 -2.76 -5.20
CA GLY A 99 -13.47 -3.97 -4.72
C GLY A 99 -12.73 -5.28 -5.08
N ARG A 100 -11.47 -5.20 -5.53
CA ARG A 100 -10.64 -6.34 -5.91
C ARG A 100 -9.67 -6.68 -4.79
N ARG A 101 -9.29 -7.97 -4.71
CA ARG A 101 -8.23 -8.41 -3.78
C ARG A 101 -6.86 -8.03 -4.33
N ALA A 102 -5.90 -7.78 -3.46
CA ALA A 102 -4.50 -7.51 -3.85
C ALA A 102 -3.92 -8.62 -4.74
N ILE A 103 -4.24 -9.86 -4.43
CA ILE A 103 -3.96 -11.04 -5.27
C ILE A 103 -5.24 -11.84 -5.46
N ASP A 104 -5.60 -12.12 -6.72
CA ASP A 104 -6.77 -12.91 -7.11
C ASP A 104 -6.39 -13.92 -8.19
N THR A 105 -6.10 -15.15 -7.78
CA THR A 105 -5.66 -16.25 -8.66
C THR A 105 -6.77 -16.80 -9.54
N THR A 106 -8.03 -16.38 -9.37
CA THR A 106 -9.16 -16.78 -10.21
C THR A 106 -9.22 -16.00 -11.52
N ARG A 107 -8.43 -14.92 -11.65
CA ARG A 107 -8.36 -14.07 -12.83
C ARG A 107 -7.28 -14.51 -13.81
N TYR A 108 -7.30 -13.92 -15.01
CA TYR A 108 -6.21 -14.08 -15.97
C TYR A 108 -4.87 -13.63 -15.35
N THR A 109 -3.79 -14.29 -15.72
CA THR A 109 -2.45 -14.11 -15.13
C THR A 109 -2.04 -12.63 -15.03
N GLU A 110 -2.33 -11.85 -16.07
CA GLU A 110 -2.00 -10.42 -16.17
C GLU A 110 -2.83 -9.55 -15.21
N GLU A 111 -3.94 -10.09 -14.70
CA GLU A 111 -4.86 -9.39 -13.79
C GLU A 111 -4.79 -9.87 -12.35
N GLN A 112 -4.04 -10.93 -12.07
CA GLN A 112 -3.99 -11.53 -10.72
C GLN A 112 -3.42 -10.59 -9.67
N ASN A 113 -2.47 -9.73 -10.03
CA ASN A 113 -1.87 -8.74 -9.14
C ASN A 113 -2.53 -7.38 -9.35
N LEU A 114 -3.24 -6.89 -8.32
CA LEU A 114 -3.99 -5.63 -8.38
C LEU A 114 -3.10 -4.43 -8.68
N VAL A 115 -1.92 -4.32 -8.03
CA VAL A 115 -0.99 -3.20 -8.23
C VAL A 115 -0.50 -3.14 -9.67
N SER A 116 -0.10 -4.29 -10.23
CA SER A 116 0.34 -4.38 -11.62
C SER A 116 -0.78 -4.01 -12.58
N TRP A 117 -1.98 -4.53 -12.35
CA TRP A 117 -3.15 -4.26 -13.17
C TRP A 117 -3.51 -2.76 -13.18
N VAL A 118 -3.57 -2.12 -11.99
CA VAL A 118 -3.86 -0.67 -11.88
C VAL A 118 -2.77 0.16 -12.55
N SER A 119 -1.50 -0.20 -12.37
CA SER A 119 -0.37 0.52 -12.98
C SER A 119 -0.45 0.53 -14.51
N VAL A 120 -0.78 -0.60 -15.12
CA VAL A 120 -0.96 -0.70 -16.58
C VAL A 120 -2.12 0.19 -17.06
N HIS A 121 -3.26 0.17 -16.37
CA HIS A 121 -4.43 0.95 -16.75
C HIS A 121 -4.19 2.47 -16.60
N ILE A 122 -3.52 2.90 -15.53
CA ILE A 122 -3.14 4.31 -15.37
C ILE A 122 -2.17 4.72 -16.49
N TYR A 123 -1.20 3.88 -16.83
CA TYR A 123 -0.24 4.17 -17.89
C TYR A 123 -0.93 4.34 -19.25
N ILE A 124 -1.86 3.42 -19.59
CA ILE A 124 -2.65 3.50 -20.83
C ILE A 124 -3.51 4.78 -20.84
N TYR A 125 -4.18 5.09 -19.72
CA TYR A 125 -5.01 6.30 -19.63
C TYR A 125 -4.18 7.56 -19.85
N VAL A 126 -3.04 7.70 -19.17
CA VAL A 126 -2.15 8.88 -19.33
C VAL A 126 -1.63 8.96 -20.76
N PHE A 127 -1.23 7.83 -21.36
CA PHE A 127 -0.77 7.81 -22.76
C PHE A 127 -1.86 8.27 -23.75
N VAL A 128 -3.09 7.79 -23.57
CA VAL A 128 -4.23 8.20 -24.44
C VAL A 128 -4.51 9.68 -24.27
N MET A 129 -4.54 10.21 -23.04
CA MET A 129 -4.79 11.63 -22.78
C MET A 129 -3.73 12.53 -23.43
N LEU A 130 -2.45 12.20 -23.30
CA LEU A 130 -1.35 12.94 -23.94
C LEU A 130 -1.43 12.87 -25.47
N SER A 131 -1.86 11.73 -26.02
CA SER A 131 -2.04 11.56 -27.46
C SER A 131 -3.16 12.46 -27.99
N ILE A 132 -4.29 12.57 -27.27
CA ILE A 132 -5.42 13.45 -27.62
C ILE A 132 -4.99 14.93 -27.59
N GLU A 133 -4.26 15.35 -26.56
CA GLU A 133 -3.74 16.73 -26.45
C GLU A 133 -2.82 17.06 -27.63
N SER A 134 -1.92 16.14 -28.00
CA SER A 134 -1.01 16.31 -29.15
C SER A 134 -1.75 16.45 -30.48
N VAL A 135 -2.85 15.71 -30.69
CA VAL A 135 -3.69 15.81 -31.88
C VAL A 135 -4.43 17.14 -31.92
N ASN A 136 -5.02 17.55 -30.79
CA ASN A 136 -5.74 18.82 -30.71
C ASN A 136 -4.80 20.02 -30.96
N HIS A 137 -3.59 20.00 -30.47
CA HIS A 137 -2.59 21.05 -30.70
C HIS A 137 -2.22 21.18 -32.21
N LYS A 138 -2.23 20.06 -32.97
CA LYS A 138 -1.93 20.06 -34.41
C LYS A 138 -3.10 20.49 -35.28
N LEU A 139 -4.34 20.49 -34.76
CA LEU A 139 -5.53 20.91 -35.48
C LEU A 139 -5.80 22.43 -35.38
N PHE A 140 -5.10 23.12 -34.48
CA PHE A 140 -5.25 24.58 -34.26
C PHE A 140 -4.03 25.40 -34.70
N ILE A 141 -3.12 24.81 -35.46
CA ILE A 141 -2.03 25.48 -36.20
C ILE A 141 -2.27 25.33 -37.71
#